data_e6546a82c927482ee9e184e87421b3ed
#
_entry.id   e6546a82c927482ee9e184e87421b3ed
#
_cell.length_a   1.000
_cell.length_b   1.000
_cell.length_c   1.000
_cell.angle_alpha   90.00
_cell.angle_beta   90.00
_cell.angle_gamma   90.00
#
_symmetry.space_group_name_H-M   'P 1'
#
loop_
_entity.id
_entity.type
_entity.pdbx_description
1 polymer ?
#
loop_
_entity_poly.entity_id
_entity_poly.type
_entity_poly.pdbx_seq_one_letter_code
_entity_poly.pdbx_strand_id
1 'polypeptide(L)'
;MTEPAAEPPQPEDSPPPRASEPPQPPKPVRRRRGPGRPRQDEADDGPGTQERIRLAARSEFAARGYDKTSVRGIAKAAGVDPALVHHYFGSKDELFATAIELSMEPALVVPAVLGEGPDGIGERLARYFLGIWENPVTRAPLLAVIRSALTHEAAAKVLRGLVLRHVLERVAADLDVPEPTFRAELAASHMVGIAILRYVVQVEPLASADPEEIVALVAPTLQRYLTED
;
A
#
# COMPACT_ATOMS: atom_id res chain seq x y z
N MET A 1 -67.79 77.15 17.12
CA MET A 1 -68.22 75.77 17.43
C MET A 1 -69.31 75.44 16.45
N THR A 2 -68.90 74.88 15.31
CA THR A 2 -69.89 74.37 14.36
C THR A 2 -69.15 73.40 13.46
N GLU A 3 -69.52 72.17 13.59
CA GLU A 3 -69.06 71.03 12.85
C GLU A 3 -69.61 71.07 11.42
N PRO A 4 -68.77 70.84 10.38
CA PRO A 4 -69.28 70.70 9.03
C PRO A 4 -69.61 69.26 8.70
N ALA A 5 -70.71 69.10 8.00
CA ALA A 5 -71.39 67.89 7.59
C ALA A 5 -70.58 67.01 6.62
N ALA A 6 -70.76 65.73 6.71
CA ALA A 6 -70.23 64.65 5.86
C ALA A 6 -70.78 64.70 4.44
N GLU A 7 -69.97 64.58 3.46
CA GLU A 7 -70.24 64.43 2.04
C GLU A 7 -70.57 62.99 1.67
N PRO A 8 -71.55 62.72 0.79
CA PRO A 8 -71.98 61.37 0.44
C PRO A 8 -70.99 60.65 -0.53
N PRO A 9 -70.95 59.31 -0.50
CA PRO A 9 -70.00 58.53 -1.31
C PRO A 9 -70.44 58.55 -2.80
N GLN A 10 -69.48 58.64 -3.65
CA GLN A 10 -69.55 58.52 -5.12
C GLN A 10 -69.70 57.02 -5.53
N PRO A 11 -70.36 56.70 -6.64
CA PRO A 11 -70.55 55.34 -7.11
C PRO A 11 -69.24 54.79 -7.71
N GLU A 12 -68.95 53.57 -7.28
CA GLU A 12 -67.81 52.78 -7.79
C GLU A 12 -68.02 52.39 -9.26
N ASP A 13 -67.04 52.73 -10.08
CA ASP A 13 -66.97 52.41 -11.49
C ASP A 13 -66.46 50.96 -11.64
N SER A 14 -67.38 50.04 -11.98
CA SER A 14 -67.00 48.64 -12.21
C SER A 14 -66.41 48.47 -13.60
N PRO A 15 -65.28 47.84 -13.70
CA PRO A 15 -64.63 47.58 -15.01
C PRO A 15 -65.35 46.49 -15.82
N PRO A 16 -65.34 46.59 -17.16
CA PRO A 16 -66.04 45.65 -18.04
C PRO A 16 -65.43 44.22 -17.99
N PRO A 17 -66.23 43.17 -18.30
CA PRO A 17 -65.80 41.81 -18.27
C PRO A 17 -64.69 41.56 -19.30
N ARG A 18 -63.57 40.97 -18.88
CA ARG A 18 -62.48 40.55 -19.75
C ARG A 18 -62.97 39.43 -20.67
N ALA A 19 -62.70 39.62 -21.96
CA ALA A 19 -62.88 38.61 -22.98
C ALA A 19 -62.09 37.35 -22.65
N SER A 20 -62.70 36.18 -22.78
CA SER A 20 -62.14 34.88 -22.57
C SER A 20 -61.01 34.62 -23.57
N GLU A 21 -59.80 34.47 -23.02
CA GLU A 21 -58.58 34.07 -23.75
C GLU A 21 -58.71 32.62 -24.27
N PRO A 22 -58.28 32.32 -25.49
CA PRO A 22 -58.37 30.95 -26.01
C PRO A 22 -57.43 29.99 -25.22
N PRO A 23 -57.78 28.71 -25.09
CA PRO A 23 -57.02 27.74 -24.32
C PRO A 23 -55.59 27.59 -24.85
N GLN A 24 -54.59 27.79 -23.99
CA GLN A 24 -53.20 27.59 -24.31
C GLN A 24 -52.95 26.09 -24.53
N PRO A 25 -52.09 25.73 -25.50
CA PRO A 25 -51.72 24.32 -25.70
C PRO A 25 -50.98 23.78 -24.46
N PRO A 26 -51.13 22.48 -24.16
CA PRO A 26 -50.51 21.89 -22.98
C PRO A 26 -48.99 21.99 -23.08
N LYS A 27 -48.36 22.53 -22.01
CA LYS A 27 -46.89 22.59 -21.88
C LYS A 27 -46.34 21.17 -21.97
N PRO A 28 -45.23 20.93 -22.70
CA PRO A 28 -44.64 19.61 -22.76
C PRO A 28 -44.24 19.15 -21.37
N VAL A 29 -44.78 18.02 -20.95
CA VAL A 29 -44.44 17.35 -19.70
C VAL A 29 -42.96 17.01 -19.76
N ARG A 30 -42.14 17.74 -19.00
CA ARG A 30 -40.73 17.35 -18.73
C ARG A 30 -40.82 15.97 -18.11
N ARG A 31 -40.53 14.94 -18.92
CA ARG A 31 -40.25 13.60 -18.41
C ARG A 31 -39.14 13.77 -17.37
N ARG A 32 -39.48 13.56 -16.10
CA ARG A 32 -38.50 13.35 -15.04
C ARG A 32 -37.58 12.24 -15.56
N ARG A 33 -36.33 12.60 -15.87
CA ARG A 33 -35.27 11.58 -16.00
C ARG A 33 -35.28 10.85 -14.66
N GLY A 34 -35.75 9.62 -14.68
CA GLY A 34 -35.59 8.70 -13.56
C GLY A 34 -34.09 8.65 -13.18
N PRO A 35 -33.77 8.28 -11.95
CA PRO A 35 -32.38 8.03 -11.55
C PRO A 35 -31.80 7.13 -12.64
N GLY A 36 -30.77 7.66 -13.32
CA GLY A 36 -30.07 6.91 -14.36
C GLY A 36 -29.67 5.58 -13.76
N ARG A 37 -30.05 4.51 -14.44
CA ARG A 37 -29.51 3.17 -14.16
C ARG A 37 -28.01 3.36 -14.03
N PRO A 38 -27.37 2.92 -12.93
CA PRO A 38 -25.91 2.98 -12.82
C PRO A 38 -25.32 2.44 -14.10
N ARG A 39 -24.40 3.17 -14.71
CA ARG A 39 -23.67 2.69 -15.85
C ARG A 39 -23.02 1.39 -15.41
N GLN A 40 -23.33 0.34 -16.10
CA GLN A 40 -22.78 -1.02 -15.91
C GLN A 40 -21.27 -1.07 -16.19
N ASP A 41 -20.66 0.10 -16.46
CA ASP A 41 -19.21 0.31 -16.63
C ASP A 41 -18.44 0.42 -15.30
N GLU A 42 -19.15 0.42 -14.14
CA GLU A 42 -18.53 0.40 -12.79
C GLU A 42 -18.39 -1.02 -12.23
N ALA A 43 -18.75 -2.04 -13.00
CA ALA A 43 -18.63 -3.43 -12.58
C ALA A 43 -17.39 -4.14 -13.18
N ASP A 44 -16.29 -3.40 -13.39
CA ASP A 44 -14.97 -4.04 -13.52
C ASP A 44 -14.30 -4.08 -12.13
N ASP A 45 -15.06 -4.57 -11.17
CA ASP A 45 -14.67 -4.79 -9.78
C ASP A 45 -13.99 -6.17 -9.65
N GLY A 46 -13.31 -6.55 -10.72
CA GLY A 46 -12.64 -7.84 -10.83
C GLY A 46 -11.26 -7.84 -10.16
N PRO A 47 -10.63 -9.03 -10.11
CA PRO A 47 -9.25 -9.23 -9.62
C PRO A 47 -8.25 -8.25 -10.23
N GLY A 48 -8.55 -7.74 -11.44
CA GLY A 48 -7.74 -6.76 -12.13
C GLY A 48 -7.63 -5.40 -11.45
N THR A 49 -8.69 -4.88 -10.82
CA THR A 49 -8.67 -3.56 -10.18
C THR A 49 -7.82 -3.56 -8.90
N GLN A 50 -8.03 -4.56 -8.04
CA GLN A 50 -7.23 -4.73 -6.83
C GLN A 50 -5.74 -4.89 -7.17
N GLU A 51 -5.41 -5.68 -8.17
CA GLU A 51 -4.04 -5.89 -8.63
C GLU A 51 -3.41 -4.61 -9.19
N ARG A 52 -4.14 -3.83 -9.99
CA ARG A 52 -3.67 -2.53 -10.48
C ARG A 52 -3.33 -1.57 -9.33
N ILE A 53 -4.19 -1.51 -8.31
CA ILE A 53 -3.94 -0.69 -7.12
C ILE A 53 -2.68 -1.17 -6.39
N ARG A 54 -2.52 -2.48 -6.22
CA ARG A 54 -1.38 -3.10 -5.54
C ARG A 54 -0.06 -2.81 -6.24
N LEU A 55 -0.01 -2.95 -7.55
CA LEU A 55 1.17 -2.64 -8.38
C LEU A 55 1.49 -1.14 -8.38
N ALA A 56 0.47 -0.28 -8.47
CA ALA A 56 0.65 1.16 -8.39
C ALA A 56 1.16 1.58 -7.01
N ALA A 57 0.63 1.00 -5.93
CA ALA A 57 1.10 1.25 -4.57
C ALA A 57 2.57 0.86 -4.40
N ARG A 58 2.96 -0.33 -4.87
CA ARG A 58 4.36 -0.79 -4.86
C ARG A 58 5.28 0.21 -5.56
N SER A 59 4.90 0.64 -6.77
CA SER A 59 5.70 1.59 -7.56
C SER A 59 5.80 2.97 -6.90
N GLU A 60 4.69 3.54 -6.42
CA GLU A 60 4.66 4.85 -5.78
C GLU A 60 5.43 4.88 -4.45
N PHE A 61 5.27 3.83 -3.61
CA PHE A 61 6.04 3.72 -2.38
C PHE A 61 7.53 3.49 -2.63
N ALA A 62 7.90 2.68 -3.62
CA ALA A 62 9.29 2.48 -4.01
C ALA A 62 9.95 3.76 -4.51
N ALA A 63 9.26 4.56 -5.32
CA ALA A 63 9.80 5.78 -5.90
C ALA A 63 9.89 6.96 -4.91
N ARG A 64 8.90 7.10 -4.01
CA ARG A 64 8.71 8.30 -3.19
C ARG A 64 8.84 8.08 -1.69
N GLY A 65 8.88 6.83 -1.25
CA GLY A 65 8.80 6.44 0.15
C GLY A 65 7.39 6.60 0.73
N TYR A 66 7.23 6.22 2.00
CA TYR A 66 5.94 6.23 2.68
C TYR A 66 5.31 7.63 2.76
N ASP A 67 6.07 8.66 3.21
CA ASP A 67 5.54 10.00 3.47
C ASP A 67 5.01 10.72 2.25
N LYS A 68 5.81 10.73 1.19
CA LYS A 68 5.52 11.50 -0.02
C LYS A 68 4.49 10.81 -0.91
N THR A 69 4.08 9.60 -0.55
CA THR A 69 3.04 8.84 -1.26
C THR A 69 1.68 9.10 -0.63
N SER A 70 0.67 9.37 -1.44
CA SER A 70 -0.71 9.55 -0.99
C SER A 70 -1.65 8.54 -1.64
N VAL A 71 -2.73 8.16 -0.94
CA VAL A 71 -3.78 7.28 -1.49
C VAL A 71 -4.36 7.83 -2.79
N ARG A 72 -4.54 9.16 -2.89
CA ARG A 72 -4.99 9.81 -4.13
C ARG A 72 -3.96 9.67 -5.26
N GLY A 73 -2.67 9.76 -4.96
CA GLY A 73 -1.59 9.56 -5.91
C GLY A 73 -1.59 8.13 -6.46
N ILE A 74 -1.72 7.15 -5.58
CA ILE A 74 -1.82 5.72 -5.94
C ILE A 74 -3.07 5.45 -6.79
N ALA A 75 -4.24 5.98 -6.39
CA ALA A 75 -5.47 5.85 -7.16
C ALA A 75 -5.34 6.39 -8.58
N LYS A 76 -4.72 7.59 -8.70
CA LYS A 76 -4.41 8.19 -10.02
C LYS A 76 -3.48 7.30 -10.84
N ALA A 77 -2.42 6.75 -10.25
CA ALA A 77 -1.48 5.86 -10.93
C ALA A 77 -2.15 4.54 -11.36
N ALA A 78 -3.07 4.01 -10.55
CA ALA A 78 -3.84 2.81 -10.86
C ALA A 78 -4.99 3.04 -11.85
N GLY A 79 -5.35 4.30 -12.16
CA GLY A 79 -6.49 4.65 -13.00
C GLY A 79 -7.85 4.32 -12.35
N VAL A 80 -7.97 4.52 -11.02
CA VAL A 80 -9.19 4.20 -10.25
C VAL A 80 -9.63 5.37 -9.39
N ASP A 81 -10.89 5.30 -8.89
CA ASP A 81 -11.35 6.25 -7.87
C ASP A 81 -10.65 5.99 -6.52
N PRO A 82 -10.25 7.04 -5.75
CA PRO A 82 -9.68 6.87 -4.42
C PRO A 82 -10.57 6.10 -3.43
N ALA A 83 -11.89 6.13 -3.59
CA ALA A 83 -12.80 5.36 -2.76
C ALA A 83 -12.59 3.85 -2.93
N LEU A 84 -12.25 3.38 -4.15
CA LEU A 84 -11.92 1.97 -4.40
C LEU A 84 -10.64 1.54 -3.67
N VAL A 85 -9.65 2.42 -3.59
CA VAL A 85 -8.44 2.13 -2.82
C VAL A 85 -8.77 1.92 -1.35
N HIS A 86 -9.59 2.80 -0.76
CA HIS A 86 -10.05 2.64 0.62
C HIS A 86 -10.95 1.42 0.81
N HIS A 87 -11.77 1.09 -0.19
CA HIS A 87 -12.64 -0.09 -0.14
C HIS A 87 -11.83 -1.40 -0.09
N TYR A 88 -10.79 -1.54 -0.94
CA TYR A 88 -10.01 -2.77 -1.03
C TYR A 88 -8.92 -2.90 0.04
N PHE A 89 -8.33 -1.79 0.45
CA PHE A 89 -7.11 -1.80 1.26
C PHE A 89 -7.23 -1.01 2.58
N GLY A 90 -8.35 -0.33 2.84
CA GLY A 90 -8.56 0.41 4.07
C GLY A 90 -7.67 1.65 4.19
N SER A 91 -6.72 1.61 5.10
CA SER A 91 -5.80 2.72 5.40
C SER A 91 -4.56 2.73 4.49
N LYS A 92 -3.83 3.86 4.51
CA LYS A 92 -2.52 3.96 3.84
C LYS A 92 -1.52 2.95 4.42
N ASP A 93 -1.60 2.65 5.72
CA ASP A 93 -0.72 1.72 6.40
C ASP A 93 -0.96 0.28 5.92
N GLU A 94 -2.21 -0.12 5.77
CA GLU A 94 -2.59 -1.45 5.25
C GLU A 94 -2.20 -1.61 3.78
N LEU A 95 -2.41 -0.56 2.97
CA LEU A 95 -1.95 -0.53 1.59
C LEU A 95 -0.42 -0.61 1.49
N PHE A 96 0.30 0.06 2.39
CA PHE A 96 1.75 -0.01 2.46
C PHE A 96 2.22 -1.42 2.88
N ALA A 97 1.56 -2.05 3.85
CA ALA A 97 1.83 -3.44 4.24
C ALA A 97 1.73 -4.38 3.04
N THR A 98 0.62 -4.29 2.29
CA THR A 98 0.42 -5.09 1.07
C THR A 98 1.49 -4.83 0.00
N ALA A 99 1.91 -3.57 -0.17
CA ALA A 99 2.96 -3.21 -1.11
C ALA A 99 4.34 -3.75 -0.70
N ILE A 100 4.62 -3.80 0.62
CA ILE A 100 5.83 -4.41 1.17
C ILE A 100 5.79 -5.92 0.95
N GLU A 101 4.70 -6.61 1.28
CA GLU A 101 4.53 -8.05 1.07
C GLU A 101 4.87 -8.43 -0.36
N LEU A 102 4.29 -7.74 -1.34
CA LEU A 102 4.59 -7.94 -2.74
C LEU A 102 6.06 -7.69 -3.10
N SER A 103 6.70 -6.72 -2.45
CA SER A 103 8.12 -6.41 -2.69
C SER A 103 9.06 -7.43 -2.07
N MET A 104 8.63 -8.06 -0.99
CA MET A 104 9.39 -9.07 -0.26
C MET A 104 9.06 -10.50 -0.70
N GLU A 105 8.10 -10.70 -1.60
CA GLU A 105 7.72 -12.03 -2.09
C GLU A 105 8.92 -12.91 -2.51
N PRO A 106 9.96 -12.39 -3.21
CA PRO A 106 11.16 -13.15 -3.49
C PRO A 106 11.95 -13.54 -2.23
N ALA A 107 11.93 -12.69 -1.19
CA ALA A 107 12.63 -12.96 0.07
C ALA A 107 11.85 -13.92 0.99
N LEU A 108 10.57 -14.13 0.73
CA LEU A 108 9.71 -15.03 1.50
C LEU A 108 9.83 -16.51 1.09
N VAL A 109 10.63 -16.84 0.08
CA VAL A 109 10.88 -18.22 -0.40
C VAL A 109 11.96 -18.93 0.44
N VAL A 110 12.26 -18.42 1.64
CA VAL A 110 13.21 -19.02 2.62
C VAL A 110 13.00 -20.54 2.85
N PRO A 111 11.78 -21.11 2.83
CA PRO A 111 11.58 -22.55 3.02
C PRO A 111 12.37 -23.43 2.05
N ALA A 112 12.64 -23.00 0.82
CA ALA A 112 13.42 -23.77 -0.14
C ALA A 112 14.91 -23.87 0.27
N VAL A 113 15.43 -22.87 0.98
CA VAL A 113 16.81 -22.82 1.48
C VAL A 113 16.98 -23.73 2.70
N LEU A 114 15.94 -23.87 3.53
CA LEU A 114 15.95 -24.67 4.76
C LEU A 114 15.70 -26.16 4.48
N GLY A 115 14.91 -26.48 3.45
CA GLY A 115 14.45 -27.84 3.15
C GLY A 115 15.56 -28.86 2.78
N GLU A 116 16.81 -28.43 2.57
CA GLU A 116 17.96 -29.30 2.29
C GLU A 116 18.68 -29.80 3.55
N GLY A 117 18.13 -29.54 4.73
CA GLY A 117 18.70 -29.95 6.01
C GLY A 117 19.68 -28.96 6.62
N PRO A 118 20.23 -29.27 7.82
CA PRO A 118 21.06 -28.35 8.59
C PRO A 118 22.46 -28.11 7.99
N ASP A 119 23.00 -29.10 7.26
CA ASP A 119 24.33 -28.99 6.70
C ASP A 119 24.42 -27.91 5.62
N GLY A 120 25.33 -26.94 5.78
CA GLY A 120 25.54 -25.85 4.84
C GLY A 120 24.38 -24.81 4.80
N ILE A 121 23.46 -24.81 5.77
CA ILE A 121 22.35 -23.85 5.84
C ILE A 121 22.85 -22.41 5.92
N GLY A 122 23.97 -22.15 6.62
CA GLY A 122 24.58 -20.82 6.72
C GLY A 122 25.02 -20.28 5.37
N GLU A 123 25.65 -21.11 4.55
CA GLU A 123 26.09 -20.75 3.19
C GLU A 123 24.90 -20.52 2.26
N ARG A 124 23.92 -21.43 2.27
CA ARG A 124 22.71 -21.29 1.45
C ARG A 124 21.94 -20.01 1.79
N LEU A 125 21.78 -19.74 3.09
CA LEU A 125 21.10 -18.51 3.55
C LEU A 125 21.84 -17.24 3.12
N ALA A 126 23.16 -17.20 3.32
CA ALA A 126 23.98 -16.07 2.92
C ALA A 126 23.90 -15.80 1.42
N ARG A 127 24.09 -16.84 0.60
CA ARG A 127 24.02 -16.75 -0.87
C ARG A 127 22.64 -16.34 -1.35
N TYR A 128 21.60 -16.93 -0.80
CA TYR A 128 20.20 -16.57 -1.12
C TYR A 128 19.91 -15.10 -0.80
N PHE A 129 20.24 -14.67 0.41
CA PHE A 129 20.02 -13.30 0.86
C PHE A 129 20.78 -12.28 -0.02
N LEU A 130 22.08 -12.50 -0.25
CA LEU A 130 22.87 -11.62 -1.11
C LEU A 130 22.36 -11.61 -2.54
N GLY A 131 21.91 -12.74 -3.08
CA GLY A 131 21.33 -12.82 -4.42
C GLY A 131 20.10 -11.92 -4.60
N ILE A 132 19.26 -11.80 -3.57
CA ILE A 132 18.12 -10.86 -3.57
C ILE A 132 18.61 -9.41 -3.61
N TRP A 133 19.68 -9.10 -2.88
CA TRP A 133 20.22 -7.74 -2.77
C TRP A 133 21.12 -7.34 -3.95
N GLU A 134 21.81 -8.28 -4.59
CA GLU A 134 22.60 -8.02 -5.81
C GLU A 134 21.70 -7.71 -7.01
N ASN A 135 20.50 -8.27 -7.08
CA ASN A 135 19.59 -8.01 -8.17
C ASN A 135 18.93 -6.60 -8.04
N PRO A 136 19.16 -5.67 -8.98
CA PRO A 136 18.60 -4.31 -8.91
C PRO A 136 17.07 -4.26 -8.86
N VAL A 137 16.39 -5.24 -9.46
CA VAL A 137 14.91 -5.29 -9.53
C VAL A 137 14.30 -5.57 -8.16
N THR A 138 14.91 -6.47 -7.39
CA THR A 138 14.47 -6.82 -6.02
C THR A 138 15.05 -5.85 -4.99
N ARG A 139 16.26 -5.36 -5.19
CA ARG A 139 16.94 -4.41 -4.27
C ARG A 139 16.21 -3.07 -4.14
N ALA A 140 15.79 -2.46 -5.24
CA ALA A 140 15.22 -1.11 -5.21
C ALA A 140 13.98 -0.99 -4.30
N PRO A 141 12.97 -1.87 -4.37
CA PRO A 141 11.84 -1.85 -3.43
C PRO A 141 12.27 -2.14 -1.98
N LEU A 142 13.21 -3.05 -1.74
CA LEU A 142 13.69 -3.35 -0.38
C LEU A 142 14.38 -2.15 0.26
N LEU A 143 15.21 -1.42 -0.50
CA LEU A 143 15.83 -0.16 -0.04
C LEU A 143 14.77 0.88 0.33
N ALA A 144 13.73 1.03 -0.46
CA ALA A 144 12.64 1.97 -0.17
C ALA A 144 11.90 1.60 1.12
N VAL A 145 11.64 0.32 1.34
CA VAL A 145 11.02 -0.21 2.57
C VAL A 145 11.89 0.09 3.80
N ILE A 146 13.19 -0.24 3.74
CA ILE A 146 14.11 0.01 4.86
C ILE A 146 14.22 1.50 5.15
N ARG A 147 14.40 2.35 4.14
CA ARG A 147 14.44 3.81 4.33
C ARG A 147 13.16 4.34 4.98
N SER A 148 12.00 3.84 4.54
CA SER A 148 10.73 4.23 5.14
C SER A 148 10.61 3.77 6.60
N ALA A 149 11.05 2.56 6.93
CA ALA A 149 11.03 2.02 8.28
C ALA A 149 11.97 2.76 9.24
N LEU A 150 13.11 3.26 8.75
CA LEU A 150 14.05 4.05 9.56
C LEU A 150 13.53 5.45 9.91
N THR A 151 12.58 5.97 9.14
CA THR A 151 12.09 7.35 9.29
C THR A 151 10.65 7.43 9.81
N HIS A 152 9.89 6.33 9.78
CA HIS A 152 8.46 6.31 10.13
C HIS A 152 8.08 5.11 10.97
N GLU A 153 7.51 5.37 12.14
CA GLU A 153 7.09 4.31 13.08
C GLU A 153 6.01 3.39 12.48
N ALA A 154 5.07 3.93 11.69
CA ALA A 154 4.05 3.12 11.01
C ALA A 154 4.70 2.11 10.05
N ALA A 155 5.66 2.56 9.24
CA ALA A 155 6.39 1.69 8.31
C ALA A 155 7.27 0.66 9.06
N ALA A 156 7.92 1.08 10.14
CA ALA A 156 8.71 0.18 11.00
C ALA A 156 7.83 -0.91 11.63
N LYS A 157 6.63 -0.55 12.11
CA LYS A 157 5.67 -1.49 12.68
C LYS A 157 5.21 -2.54 11.67
N VAL A 158 4.91 -2.10 10.44
CA VAL A 158 4.52 -2.99 9.34
C VAL A 158 5.66 -3.92 8.99
N LEU A 159 6.86 -3.40 8.76
CA LEU A 159 8.04 -4.21 8.41
C LEU A 159 8.36 -5.23 9.52
N ARG A 160 8.34 -4.80 10.78
CA ARG A 160 8.57 -5.68 11.94
C ARG A 160 7.55 -6.83 11.99
N GLY A 161 6.26 -6.51 11.86
CA GLY A 161 5.21 -7.53 11.85
C GLY A 161 5.31 -8.51 10.68
N LEU A 162 5.73 -8.03 9.51
CA LEU A 162 5.92 -8.86 8.33
C LEU A 162 7.15 -9.76 8.46
N VAL A 163 8.31 -9.19 8.79
CA VAL A 163 9.57 -9.92 8.95
C VAL A 163 9.44 -10.98 10.05
N LEU A 164 8.89 -10.62 11.21
CA LEU A 164 8.70 -11.56 12.31
C LEU A 164 7.82 -12.73 11.90
N ARG A 165 6.63 -12.47 11.36
CA ARG A 165 5.65 -13.52 11.07
C ARG A 165 5.99 -14.38 9.85
N HIS A 166 6.50 -13.80 8.77
CA HIS A 166 6.65 -14.52 7.50
C HIS A 166 8.05 -15.09 7.27
N VAL A 167 9.06 -14.56 7.92
CA VAL A 167 10.44 -15.00 7.74
C VAL A 167 10.95 -15.69 9.00
N LEU A 168 11.02 -14.96 10.12
CA LEU A 168 11.71 -15.46 11.31
C LEU A 168 10.96 -16.61 11.99
N GLU A 169 9.63 -16.55 12.10
CA GLU A 169 8.84 -17.66 12.65
C GLU A 169 8.96 -18.94 11.81
N ARG A 170 9.01 -18.81 10.48
CA ARG A 170 9.21 -19.97 9.59
C ARG A 170 10.61 -20.54 9.71
N VAL A 171 11.63 -19.69 9.71
CA VAL A 171 13.01 -20.13 9.93
C VAL A 171 13.12 -20.83 11.28
N ALA A 172 12.61 -20.22 12.34
CA ALA A 172 12.67 -20.77 13.68
C ALA A 172 11.94 -22.12 13.82
N ALA A 173 10.82 -22.31 13.11
CA ALA A 173 10.04 -23.54 13.16
C ALA A 173 10.79 -24.77 12.60
N ASP A 174 11.75 -24.54 11.69
CA ASP A 174 12.53 -25.59 11.04
C ASP A 174 13.89 -25.82 11.74
N LEU A 175 14.21 -25.07 12.80
CA LEU A 175 15.46 -25.20 13.57
C LEU A 175 15.28 -26.15 14.77
N ASP A 176 16.16 -27.12 14.90
CA ASP A 176 16.26 -28.00 16.06
C ASP A 176 17.41 -27.55 16.99
N VAL A 177 17.24 -26.37 17.58
CA VAL A 177 18.24 -25.74 18.47
C VAL A 177 17.53 -25.03 19.62
N PRO A 178 18.21 -24.81 20.77
CA PRO A 178 17.67 -23.96 21.85
C PRO A 178 17.40 -22.53 21.35
N GLU A 179 16.30 -21.92 21.83
CA GLU A 179 15.90 -20.54 21.52
C GLU A 179 15.85 -20.22 20.01
N PRO A 180 15.17 -21.03 19.17
CA PRO A 180 15.29 -20.95 17.73
C PRO A 180 14.87 -19.58 17.17
N THR A 181 13.89 -18.89 17.77
CA THR A 181 13.46 -17.55 17.36
C THR A 181 14.59 -16.53 17.55
N PHE A 182 15.25 -16.52 18.71
CA PHE A 182 16.34 -15.60 18.99
C PHE A 182 17.53 -15.85 18.04
N ARG A 183 17.84 -17.10 17.72
CA ARG A 183 18.90 -17.47 16.81
C ARG A 183 18.59 -17.07 15.36
N ALA A 184 17.33 -17.24 14.92
CA ALA A 184 16.88 -16.73 13.63
C ALA A 184 16.98 -15.19 13.56
N GLU A 185 16.66 -14.49 14.65
CA GLU A 185 16.81 -13.03 14.74
C GLU A 185 18.29 -12.60 14.68
N LEU A 186 19.20 -13.32 15.33
CA LEU A 186 20.64 -13.06 15.22
C LEU A 186 21.15 -13.24 13.79
N ALA A 187 20.78 -14.33 13.12
CA ALA A 187 21.13 -14.55 11.73
C ALA A 187 20.59 -13.45 10.81
N ALA A 188 19.34 -13.06 10.99
CA ALA A 188 18.72 -11.97 10.25
C ALA A 188 19.40 -10.62 10.51
N SER A 189 19.73 -10.30 11.78
CA SER A 189 20.42 -9.06 12.14
C SER A 189 21.79 -8.95 11.49
N HIS A 190 22.53 -10.04 11.42
CA HIS A 190 23.84 -10.12 10.76
C HIS A 190 23.70 -9.80 9.27
N MET A 191 22.79 -10.47 8.56
CA MET A 191 22.58 -10.27 7.13
C MET A 191 22.02 -8.88 6.79
N VAL A 192 21.06 -8.38 7.58
CA VAL A 192 20.51 -7.02 7.41
C VAL A 192 21.59 -5.96 7.68
N GLY A 193 22.46 -6.18 8.67
CA GLY A 193 23.60 -5.31 8.93
C GLY A 193 24.52 -5.20 7.71
N ILE A 194 24.88 -6.32 7.10
CA ILE A 194 25.67 -6.37 5.85
C ILE A 194 24.95 -5.61 4.73
N ALA A 195 23.65 -5.85 4.54
CA ALA A 195 22.88 -5.17 3.50
C ALA A 195 22.86 -3.65 3.69
N ILE A 196 22.69 -3.17 4.92
CA ILE A 196 22.72 -1.73 5.23
C ILE A 196 24.08 -1.14 4.91
N LEU A 197 25.17 -1.76 5.38
CA LEU A 197 26.51 -1.24 5.16
C LEU A 197 26.92 -1.29 3.69
N ARG A 198 26.55 -2.36 2.98
CA ARG A 198 26.90 -2.56 1.57
C ARG A 198 26.09 -1.69 0.61
N TYR A 199 24.74 -1.66 0.75
CA TYR A 199 23.86 -1.08 -0.25
C TYR A 199 23.25 0.28 0.15
N VAL A 200 23.18 0.60 1.45
CA VAL A 200 22.63 1.86 1.92
C VAL A 200 23.72 2.87 2.25
N VAL A 201 24.67 2.47 3.11
CA VAL A 201 25.76 3.35 3.57
C VAL A 201 26.93 3.32 2.59
N GLN A 202 27.12 2.21 1.88
CA GLN A 202 28.18 1.99 0.89
C GLN A 202 29.59 2.13 1.49
N VAL A 203 29.83 1.38 2.57
CA VAL A 203 31.12 1.39 3.28
C VAL A 203 32.12 0.49 2.54
N GLU A 204 33.22 1.06 2.09
CA GLU A 204 34.31 0.30 1.51
C GLU A 204 35.21 -0.37 2.59
N PRO A 205 35.77 -1.56 2.30
CA PRO A 205 35.73 -2.32 1.06
C PRO A 205 34.47 -3.20 0.88
N LEU A 206 33.57 -3.27 1.87
CA LEU A 206 32.40 -4.16 1.83
C LEU A 206 31.45 -3.84 0.66
N ALA A 207 31.34 -2.57 0.26
CA ALA A 207 30.44 -2.16 -0.82
C ALA A 207 30.85 -2.72 -2.19
N SER A 208 32.15 -2.87 -2.43
CA SER A 208 32.71 -3.39 -3.69
C SER A 208 33.19 -4.84 -3.60
N ALA A 209 33.17 -5.49 -2.43
CA ALA A 209 33.60 -6.86 -2.25
C ALA A 209 32.83 -7.85 -3.14
N ASP A 210 33.46 -8.93 -3.54
CA ASP A 210 32.76 -10.02 -4.24
C ASP A 210 31.73 -10.67 -3.33
N PRO A 211 30.47 -10.86 -3.76
CA PRO A 211 29.43 -11.51 -2.98
C PRO A 211 29.81 -12.88 -2.45
N GLU A 212 30.55 -13.69 -3.24
CA GLU A 212 30.98 -15.03 -2.81
C GLU A 212 32.08 -14.96 -1.73
N GLU A 213 32.92 -13.92 -1.73
CA GLU A 213 33.84 -13.66 -0.64
C GLU A 213 33.10 -13.36 0.67
N ILE A 214 32.05 -12.55 0.60
CA ILE A 214 31.19 -12.24 1.76
C ILE A 214 30.52 -13.53 2.25
N VAL A 215 29.95 -14.33 1.33
CA VAL A 215 29.34 -15.63 1.67
C VAL A 215 30.32 -16.50 2.43
N ALA A 216 31.55 -16.70 1.89
CA ALA A 216 32.54 -17.56 2.51
C ALA A 216 32.92 -17.14 3.93
N LEU A 217 32.98 -15.82 4.20
CA LEU A 217 33.34 -15.29 5.52
C LEU A 217 32.16 -15.31 6.52
N VAL A 218 30.93 -15.18 6.05
CA VAL A 218 29.74 -15.05 6.91
C VAL A 218 29.07 -16.41 7.19
N ALA A 219 29.12 -17.33 6.22
CA ALA A 219 28.45 -18.63 6.30
C ALA A 219 28.77 -19.42 7.58
N PRO A 220 30.02 -19.50 8.08
CA PRO A 220 30.31 -20.23 9.31
C PRO A 220 29.60 -19.65 10.54
N THR A 221 29.46 -18.33 10.60
CA THR A 221 28.78 -17.67 11.71
C THR A 221 27.27 -17.91 11.65
N LEU A 222 26.69 -17.83 10.47
CA LEU A 222 25.27 -18.15 10.27
C LEU A 222 24.99 -19.63 10.55
N GLN A 223 25.88 -20.53 10.11
CA GLN A 223 25.78 -21.96 10.41
C GLN A 223 25.71 -22.19 11.91
N ARG A 224 26.60 -21.57 12.68
CA ARG A 224 26.61 -21.68 14.14
C ARG A 224 25.33 -21.17 14.79
N TYR A 225 24.79 -20.03 14.34
CA TYR A 225 23.51 -19.54 14.86
C TYR A 225 22.38 -20.52 14.65
N LEU A 226 22.38 -21.22 13.52
CA LEU A 226 21.24 -22.01 13.08
C LEU A 226 21.31 -23.50 13.43
N THR A 227 22.51 -24.03 13.83
CA THR A 227 22.69 -25.47 14.01
C THR A 227 23.46 -25.88 15.25
N GLU A 228 24.19 -24.98 15.91
CA GLU A 228 24.98 -25.34 17.09
C GLU A 228 24.23 -25.04 18.40
N ASP A 229 24.44 -25.87 19.41
CA ASP A 229 23.90 -25.72 20.78
C ASP A 229 24.52 -24.58 21.56
#